data_5265ace67bec7cd6f3103f230e0699c2
#
_entry.id   5265ace67bec7cd6f3103f230e0699c2
#
_cell.length_a   1.000
_cell.length_b   1.000
_cell.length_c   1.000
_cell.angle_alpha   90.00
_cell.angle_beta   90.00
_cell.angle_gamma   90.00
#
_symmetry.space_group_name_H-M   'P 1'
#
loop_
_entity.id
_entity.type
_entity.pdbx_description
1 polymer ?
#
loop_
_entity_poly.entity_id
_entity_poly.type
_entity_poly.pdbx_seq_one_letter_code
_entity_poly.pdbx_strand_id
1 'polypeptide(L)'
;MNARDDAPPPVVNESGIAIRPLYTSADVEASGGFGMIGTPGEYPFTRGIHPQMYRRRPWTMRQYTGFGNAADTNRRFRYLIDNGQTGLNVAFDLPTQIGLDSDDPLALGEVGRVGMAVDTLADFETAFEGIDLDAITVSLTINGAAAILIAMYLVMAEKRGYDTRRLRGTAQNDILKEFIGRGTWIFPVEPSLRLVGDTIEYCAKTAPKYTPVSVCGYHIRESGATPAQEIAFAFCIARAYADDVLRRGLAVDEFAGRLSYNFNIFANLFEQVAKFRAARGLWAKIMKEQYGARDPASMLMRMIAGGGGGGLTFEQPEVNIVRGAYYALISALSGAQTMALCCYDEAYTIPSEHAQRLSLRTMQLLIEEMGLCDTVDPLGGAWYVETLTNEMRTRIEEIIADVDARGGIVPLIADGHIQAQVSAQAYAHQKALEDGSFRKVGVNCYRTDDAAPAIAFHPYRDEDTAGQVAALERVRRTRDPARVRDALARVRADAHAGVNLMPALVEAVAAYASVGEITGEMIGVFGRYREPIRF
;
A
#
# COMPACT_ATOMS: atom_id res chain seq x y z
N MET A 1 0.18 51.66 -24.34
CA MET A 1 0.58 50.28 -24.00
C MET A 1 -0.67 49.42 -24.13
N ASN A 2 -0.81 48.77 -25.27
CA ASN A 2 -1.96 47.84 -25.47
C ASN A 2 -1.64 46.55 -24.68
N ALA A 3 -2.34 46.36 -23.57
CA ALA A 3 -2.39 45.07 -22.95
C ALA A 3 -3.05 44.11 -23.96
N ARG A 4 -2.27 43.21 -24.55
CA ARG A 4 -2.82 42.07 -25.25
C ARG A 4 -3.56 41.23 -24.22
N ASP A 5 -4.88 41.12 -24.38
CA ASP A 5 -5.76 40.19 -23.68
C ASP A 5 -5.43 38.76 -24.16
N ASP A 6 -4.21 38.32 -23.96
CA ASP A 6 -3.90 36.88 -24.09
C ASP A 6 -4.32 36.22 -22.77
N ALA A 7 -5.54 35.70 -22.75
CA ALA A 7 -5.99 34.87 -21.64
C ALA A 7 -4.93 33.77 -21.39
N PRO A 8 -4.50 33.55 -20.13
CA PRO A 8 -3.54 32.53 -19.85
C PRO A 8 -4.07 31.17 -20.33
N PRO A 9 -3.19 30.25 -20.78
CA PRO A 9 -3.61 28.95 -21.25
C PRO A 9 -4.43 28.24 -20.17
N PRO A 10 -5.44 27.43 -20.58
CA PRO A 10 -6.27 26.69 -19.62
C PRO A 10 -5.38 25.76 -18.77
N VAL A 11 -5.60 25.78 -17.47
CA VAL A 11 -4.94 24.87 -16.53
C VAL A 11 -5.79 23.62 -16.37
N VAL A 12 -5.18 22.45 -16.56
CA VAL A 12 -5.82 21.14 -16.37
C VAL A 12 -4.96 20.34 -15.40
N ASN A 13 -5.56 19.71 -14.39
CA ASN A 13 -4.83 18.86 -13.46
C ASN A 13 -4.55 17.46 -14.04
N GLU A 14 -3.85 16.60 -13.30
CA GLU A 14 -3.47 15.26 -13.76
C GLU A 14 -4.68 14.33 -14.02
N SER A 15 -5.79 14.56 -13.33
CA SER A 15 -7.06 13.81 -13.53
C SER A 15 -7.88 14.30 -14.73
N GLY A 16 -7.39 15.30 -15.45
CA GLY A 16 -8.07 15.88 -16.60
C GLY A 16 -9.16 16.90 -16.23
N ILE A 17 -9.20 17.39 -14.99
CA ILE A 17 -10.16 18.39 -14.53
C ILE A 17 -9.64 19.79 -14.83
N ALA A 18 -10.45 20.60 -15.51
CA ALA A 18 -10.12 22.00 -15.85
C ALA A 18 -10.17 22.89 -14.60
N ILE A 19 -9.10 23.65 -14.36
CA ILE A 19 -8.99 24.54 -13.20
C ILE A 19 -9.32 25.97 -13.63
N ARG A 20 -10.28 26.58 -12.95
CA ARG A 20 -10.71 27.96 -13.19
C ARG A 20 -9.83 28.94 -12.43
N PRO A 21 -9.66 30.17 -12.93
CA PRO A 21 -8.89 31.21 -12.22
C PRO A 21 -9.53 31.65 -10.90
N LEU A 22 -10.84 31.50 -10.75
CA LEU A 22 -11.62 31.89 -9.58
C LEU A 22 -12.77 30.89 -9.37
N TYR A 23 -13.07 30.60 -8.11
CA TYR A 23 -14.21 29.79 -7.69
C TYR A 23 -15.13 30.58 -6.76
N THR A 24 -16.43 30.33 -6.87
CA THR A 24 -17.50 30.95 -6.09
C THR A 24 -18.43 29.89 -5.51
N SER A 25 -19.40 30.30 -4.70
CA SER A 25 -20.44 29.37 -4.22
C SER A 25 -21.27 28.77 -5.38
N ALA A 26 -21.45 29.51 -6.48
CA ALA A 26 -22.17 29.03 -7.66
C ALA A 26 -21.45 27.85 -8.34
N ASP A 27 -20.12 27.80 -8.28
CA ASP A 27 -19.35 26.69 -8.83
C ASP A 27 -19.54 25.41 -8.00
N VAL A 28 -19.64 25.55 -6.67
CA VAL A 28 -19.96 24.42 -5.78
C VAL A 28 -21.34 23.88 -6.11
N GLU A 29 -22.35 24.74 -6.22
CA GLU A 29 -23.72 24.31 -6.55
C GLU A 29 -23.78 23.62 -7.91
N ALA A 30 -23.09 24.15 -8.93
CA ALA A 30 -23.05 23.56 -10.26
C ALA A 30 -22.35 22.18 -10.30
N SER A 31 -21.40 21.92 -9.39
CA SER A 31 -20.66 20.65 -9.31
C SER A 31 -21.36 19.58 -8.43
N GLY A 32 -22.48 19.89 -7.77
CA GLY A 32 -23.24 18.96 -6.92
C GLY A 32 -23.53 19.47 -5.51
N GLY A 33 -23.14 20.70 -5.20
CA GLY A 33 -23.44 21.37 -3.93
C GLY A 33 -22.68 20.82 -2.73
N PHE A 34 -23.19 21.13 -1.55
CA PHE A 34 -22.63 20.71 -0.26
C PHE A 34 -23.24 19.41 0.28
N GLY A 35 -24.12 18.73 -0.46
CA GLY A 35 -24.85 17.56 0.02
C GLY A 35 -23.98 16.41 0.53
N MET A 36 -22.78 16.26 -0.02
CA MET A 36 -21.82 15.21 0.34
C MET A 36 -20.69 15.68 1.27
N ILE A 37 -20.74 16.90 1.81
CA ILE A 37 -19.69 17.38 2.71
C ILE A 37 -19.79 16.70 4.09
N GLY A 38 -20.96 16.64 4.69
CA GLY A 38 -21.27 15.96 5.95
C GLY A 38 -20.52 16.50 7.17
N THR A 39 -20.67 15.79 8.29
CA THR A 39 -19.96 16.03 9.55
C THR A 39 -18.81 15.03 9.69
N PRO A 40 -17.62 15.43 10.22
CA PRO A 40 -16.54 14.49 10.49
C PRO A 40 -17.00 13.31 11.36
N GLY A 41 -16.66 12.09 10.97
CA GLY A 41 -17.03 10.86 11.68
C GLY A 41 -18.43 10.33 11.42
N GLU A 42 -19.21 11.01 10.56
CA GLU A 42 -20.54 10.60 10.13
C GLU A 42 -20.60 10.40 8.62
N TYR A 43 -21.53 9.55 8.17
CA TYR A 43 -21.77 9.37 6.72
C TYR A 43 -22.05 10.74 6.06
N PRO A 44 -21.42 11.06 4.94
CA PRO A 44 -20.60 10.21 4.05
C PRO A 44 -19.10 10.18 4.35
N PHE A 45 -18.63 10.66 5.50
CA PHE A 45 -17.22 10.68 5.94
C PHE A 45 -16.28 11.55 5.10
N THR A 46 -16.77 12.40 4.23
CA THR A 46 -15.95 13.24 3.34
C THR A 46 -14.90 14.06 4.10
N ARG A 47 -15.26 14.60 5.26
CA ARG A 47 -14.42 15.45 6.11
C ARG A 47 -13.52 14.67 7.07
N GLY A 48 -13.64 13.34 7.14
CA GLY A 48 -12.83 12.48 8.01
C GLY A 48 -13.63 11.34 8.59
N ILE A 49 -12.96 10.22 8.87
CA ILE A 49 -13.59 8.98 9.35
C ILE A 49 -13.84 8.95 10.87
N HIS A 50 -13.34 9.93 11.62
CA HIS A 50 -13.56 10.08 13.06
C HIS A 50 -14.00 11.50 13.39
N PRO A 51 -14.87 11.70 14.43
CA PRO A 51 -15.37 13.02 14.77
C PRO A 51 -14.29 14.05 15.14
N GLN A 52 -13.22 13.60 15.79
CA GLN A 52 -12.16 14.47 16.28
C GLN A 52 -10.82 14.26 15.53
N MET A 53 -10.74 13.31 14.61
CA MET A 53 -9.53 13.03 13.82
C MET A 53 -8.24 13.20 14.65
N TYR A 54 -7.33 14.07 14.22
CA TYR A 54 -6.02 14.28 14.83
C TYR A 54 -6.06 15.00 16.19
N ARG A 55 -7.13 15.71 16.52
CA ARG A 55 -7.32 16.30 17.85
C ARG A 55 -7.33 15.24 18.94
N ARG A 56 -7.87 14.05 18.64
CA ARG A 56 -7.88 12.92 19.58
C ARG A 56 -6.61 12.10 19.49
N ARG A 57 -6.14 11.84 18.28
CA ARG A 57 -4.97 11.02 18.02
C ARG A 57 -4.35 11.41 16.68
N PRO A 58 -3.10 11.88 16.66
CA PRO A 58 -2.34 12.10 15.45
C PRO A 58 -2.23 10.80 14.62
N TRP A 59 -1.79 10.93 13.38
CA TRP A 59 -1.53 9.78 12.51
C TRP A 59 -0.47 8.84 13.09
N THR A 60 -0.59 7.57 12.76
CA THR A 60 0.48 6.60 13.04
C THR A 60 1.65 6.87 12.09
N MET A 61 2.84 7.08 12.64
CA MET A 61 4.08 7.19 11.87
C MET A 61 4.62 5.79 11.62
N ARG A 62 4.79 5.45 10.33
CA ARG A 62 5.12 4.09 9.93
C ARG A 62 6.02 4.11 8.70
N GLN A 63 7.33 4.14 8.92
CA GLN A 63 8.29 4.06 7.84
C GLN A 63 8.42 2.63 7.31
N TYR A 64 8.58 2.50 6.00
CA TYR A 64 8.90 1.25 5.34
C TYR A 64 10.32 0.84 5.68
N THR A 65 10.51 -0.36 6.23
CA THR A 65 11.81 -0.81 6.69
C THR A 65 11.95 -2.32 6.72
N GLY A 66 13.13 -2.78 6.47
CA GLY A 66 13.56 -4.17 6.42
C GLY A 66 14.70 -4.29 5.41
N PHE A 67 15.75 -4.99 5.76
CA PHE A 67 16.88 -5.29 4.87
C PHE A 67 17.70 -6.42 5.49
N GLY A 68 18.52 -7.06 4.68
CA GLY A 68 19.43 -8.11 5.15
C GLY A 68 18.66 -9.30 5.74
N ASN A 69 19.16 -9.82 6.83
CA ASN A 69 18.54 -10.91 7.56
C ASN A 69 17.58 -10.41 8.67
N ALA A 70 16.95 -11.35 9.35
CA ALA A 70 16.00 -11.07 10.43
C ALA A 70 16.61 -10.31 11.62
N ALA A 71 17.88 -10.57 11.96
CA ALA A 71 18.56 -9.89 13.08
C ALA A 71 18.89 -8.42 12.76
N ASP A 72 19.30 -8.13 11.51
CA ASP A 72 19.52 -6.76 11.03
C ASP A 72 18.22 -5.96 11.08
N THR A 73 17.14 -6.57 10.60
CA THR A 73 15.81 -5.97 10.63
C THR A 73 15.32 -5.74 12.06
N ASN A 74 15.55 -6.67 13.01
CA ASN A 74 15.21 -6.47 14.42
C ASN A 74 15.93 -5.26 15.02
N ARG A 75 17.24 -5.11 14.76
CA ARG A 75 18.01 -3.93 15.24
C ARG A 75 17.41 -2.62 14.68
N ARG A 76 17.04 -2.60 13.41
CA ARG A 76 16.43 -1.43 12.78
C ARG A 76 15.05 -1.14 13.35
N PHE A 77 14.22 -2.14 13.64
CA PHE A 77 12.91 -1.96 14.27
C PHE A 77 13.07 -1.29 15.65
N ARG A 78 13.98 -1.78 16.47
CA ARG A 78 14.25 -1.19 17.79
C ARG A 78 14.72 0.27 17.66
N TYR A 79 15.66 0.55 16.75
CA TYR A 79 16.12 1.91 16.49
C TYR A 79 14.98 2.87 16.15
N LEU A 80 14.05 2.47 15.28
CA LEU A 80 12.92 3.30 14.87
C LEU A 80 11.91 3.50 16.02
N ILE A 81 11.63 2.46 16.79
CA ILE A 81 10.76 2.56 17.98
C ILE A 81 11.36 3.54 18.98
N ASP A 82 12.65 3.43 19.27
CA ASP A 82 13.37 4.33 20.20
C ASP A 82 13.38 5.79 19.71
N ASN A 83 13.26 6.02 18.40
CA ASN A 83 13.12 7.35 17.81
C ASN A 83 11.68 7.85 17.67
N GLY A 84 10.68 7.11 18.22
CA GLY A 84 9.30 7.55 18.30
C GLY A 84 8.40 7.06 17.15
N GLN A 85 8.83 6.04 16.39
CA GLN A 85 7.95 5.38 15.43
C GLN A 85 6.84 4.62 16.16
N THR A 86 5.58 4.75 15.70
CA THR A 86 4.40 4.23 16.41
C THR A 86 3.77 3.01 15.74
N GLY A 87 4.36 2.52 14.65
CA GLY A 87 3.98 1.28 13.97
C GLY A 87 5.11 0.78 13.09
N LEU A 88 5.24 -0.50 12.89
CA LEU A 88 6.23 -1.12 12.00
C LEU A 88 5.63 -1.38 10.62
N ASN A 89 6.45 -1.20 9.58
CA ASN A 89 6.09 -1.54 8.20
C ASN A 89 7.23 -2.37 7.61
N VAL A 90 7.00 -3.68 7.49
CA VAL A 90 8.03 -4.66 7.14
C VAL A 90 8.18 -4.76 5.63
N ALA A 91 9.38 -4.46 5.14
CA ALA A 91 9.80 -4.74 3.78
C ALA A 91 10.34 -6.16 3.68
N PHE A 92 10.02 -6.86 2.61
CA PHE A 92 10.55 -8.19 2.29
C PHE A 92 11.35 -8.14 1.00
N ASP A 93 12.37 -8.97 0.88
CA ASP A 93 13.18 -9.07 -0.33
C ASP A 93 12.39 -9.71 -1.50
N LEU A 94 12.93 -9.60 -2.70
CA LEU A 94 12.25 -10.12 -3.89
C LEU A 94 12.05 -11.65 -3.86
N PRO A 95 13.02 -12.47 -3.43
CA PRO A 95 12.81 -13.91 -3.31
C PRO A 95 11.60 -14.25 -2.41
N THR A 96 11.54 -13.69 -1.22
CA THR A 96 10.39 -13.86 -0.31
C THR A 96 9.08 -13.44 -0.97
N GLN A 97 9.06 -12.29 -1.68
CA GLN A 97 7.87 -11.75 -2.31
C GLN A 97 7.30 -12.65 -3.42
N ILE A 98 8.18 -13.36 -4.16
CA ILE A 98 7.79 -14.26 -5.24
C ILE A 98 7.80 -15.75 -4.82
N GLY A 99 7.90 -16.01 -3.52
CA GLY A 99 7.75 -17.35 -2.94
C GLY A 99 8.95 -18.28 -3.20
N LEU A 100 10.17 -17.75 -3.20
CA LEU A 100 11.41 -18.51 -3.30
C LEU A 100 12.12 -18.54 -1.96
N ASP A 101 12.83 -19.63 -1.71
CA ASP A 101 13.81 -19.72 -0.63
C ASP A 101 15.13 -19.05 -1.01
N SER A 102 15.90 -18.64 -0.01
CA SER A 102 17.17 -17.93 -0.21
C SER A 102 18.26 -18.76 -0.92
N ASP A 103 18.12 -20.08 -0.93
CA ASP A 103 19.03 -21.00 -1.65
C ASP A 103 18.55 -21.35 -3.07
N ASP A 104 17.42 -20.80 -3.53
CA ASP A 104 16.98 -20.97 -4.92
C ASP A 104 17.94 -20.24 -5.87
N PRO A 105 18.36 -20.88 -6.99
CA PRO A 105 19.23 -20.23 -7.96
C PRO A 105 18.71 -18.89 -8.51
N LEU A 106 17.39 -18.67 -8.56
CA LEU A 106 16.78 -17.42 -8.99
C LEU A 106 16.85 -16.31 -7.93
N ALA A 107 17.16 -16.66 -6.67
CA ALA A 107 17.32 -15.70 -5.58
C ALA A 107 18.70 -15.05 -5.54
N LEU A 108 19.65 -15.56 -6.33
CA LEU A 108 21.04 -15.10 -6.33
C LEU A 108 21.15 -13.59 -6.60
N GLY A 109 21.79 -12.87 -5.67
CA GLY A 109 22.02 -11.43 -5.76
C GLY A 109 20.84 -10.57 -5.27
N GLU A 110 19.71 -11.16 -4.86
CA GLU A 110 18.51 -10.44 -4.39
C GLU A 110 18.15 -10.72 -2.91
N VAL A 111 18.80 -11.72 -2.29
CA VAL A 111 18.52 -12.10 -0.88
C VAL A 111 18.87 -10.95 0.06
N GLY A 112 17.89 -10.46 0.82
CA GLY A 112 18.07 -9.39 1.80
C GLY A 112 18.33 -8.00 1.21
N ARG A 113 18.30 -7.82 -0.11
CA ARG A 113 18.74 -6.59 -0.79
C ARG A 113 17.75 -5.43 -0.64
N VAL A 114 16.47 -5.64 -0.93
CA VAL A 114 15.44 -4.59 -0.92
C VAL A 114 14.42 -4.76 0.20
N GLY A 115 14.69 -5.67 1.11
CA GLY A 115 13.83 -6.01 2.23
C GLY A 115 14.44 -7.14 3.05
N MET A 116 13.75 -7.55 4.10
CA MET A 116 14.15 -8.68 4.94
C MET A 116 13.97 -10.00 4.20
N ALA A 117 15.01 -10.83 4.16
CA ALA A 117 14.90 -12.21 3.70
C ALA A 117 14.13 -13.06 4.72
N VAL A 118 13.18 -13.86 4.25
CA VAL A 118 12.38 -14.78 5.06
C VAL A 118 12.21 -16.10 4.35
N ASP A 119 12.75 -17.14 4.95
CA ASP A 119 12.60 -18.52 4.49
C ASP A 119 11.59 -19.30 5.34
N THR A 120 11.63 -19.11 6.67
CA THR A 120 10.87 -19.92 7.62
C THR A 120 10.32 -19.08 8.79
N LEU A 121 9.50 -19.72 9.63
CA LEU A 121 9.02 -19.13 10.87
C LEU A 121 10.14 -18.59 11.78
N ALA A 122 11.33 -19.22 11.77
CA ALA A 122 12.47 -18.82 12.59
C ALA A 122 12.95 -17.39 12.29
N ASP A 123 12.79 -16.92 11.04
CA ASP A 123 13.12 -15.56 10.66
C ASP A 123 12.18 -14.55 11.31
N PHE A 124 10.87 -14.85 11.37
CA PHE A 124 9.90 -14.03 12.11
C PHE A 124 10.16 -14.02 13.62
N GLU A 125 10.46 -15.18 14.21
CA GLU A 125 10.80 -15.28 15.62
C GLU A 125 12.00 -14.37 15.94
N THR A 126 13.02 -14.36 15.10
CA THR A 126 14.21 -13.50 15.26
C THR A 126 13.89 -12.02 15.01
N ALA A 127 13.18 -11.70 13.92
CA ALA A 127 12.89 -10.31 13.55
C ALA A 127 12.05 -9.58 14.60
N PHE A 128 11.14 -10.28 15.27
CA PHE A 128 10.26 -9.70 16.28
C PHE A 128 10.69 -9.98 17.72
N GLU A 129 11.88 -10.55 17.94
CA GLU A 129 12.39 -10.81 19.30
C GLU A 129 12.40 -9.54 20.14
N GLY A 130 11.79 -9.60 21.34
CA GLY A 130 11.72 -8.52 22.32
C GLY A 130 10.87 -7.31 21.88
N ILE A 131 10.09 -7.40 20.81
CA ILE A 131 9.13 -6.37 20.40
C ILE A 131 7.75 -6.73 20.97
N ASP A 132 7.11 -5.79 21.66
CA ASP A 132 5.77 -5.96 22.23
C ASP A 132 4.70 -5.77 21.15
N LEU A 133 4.03 -6.87 20.75
CA LEU A 133 3.00 -6.86 19.70
C LEU A 133 1.64 -6.31 20.19
N ASP A 134 1.43 -6.17 21.49
CA ASP A 134 0.25 -5.48 22.05
C ASP A 134 0.41 -3.95 22.00
N ALA A 135 1.65 -3.45 22.12
CA ALA A 135 1.97 -2.03 22.12
C ALA A 135 2.10 -1.43 20.71
N ILE A 136 2.60 -2.19 19.75
CA ILE A 136 2.88 -1.71 18.39
C ILE A 136 2.06 -2.44 17.32
N THR A 137 1.68 -1.73 16.26
CA THR A 137 1.02 -2.34 15.11
C THR A 137 2.03 -2.71 14.04
N VAL A 138 1.86 -3.90 13.42
CA VAL A 138 2.79 -4.41 12.39
C VAL A 138 2.09 -4.46 11.04
N SER A 139 2.68 -3.84 10.03
CA SER A 139 2.26 -3.96 8.63
C SER A 139 3.24 -4.84 7.87
N LEU A 140 2.73 -5.83 7.14
CA LEU A 140 3.51 -6.71 6.27
C LEU A 140 3.31 -6.25 4.82
N THR A 141 4.35 -5.70 4.20
CA THR A 141 4.29 -5.27 2.79
C THR A 141 4.65 -6.45 1.89
N ILE A 142 3.71 -7.35 1.74
CA ILE A 142 3.84 -8.60 1.00
C ILE A 142 2.55 -8.89 0.22
N ASN A 143 2.64 -9.49 -0.97
CA ASN A 143 1.50 -9.76 -1.85
C ASN A 143 1.49 -11.21 -2.33
N GLY A 144 2.37 -11.64 -3.23
CA GLY A 144 2.36 -12.99 -3.79
C GLY A 144 2.38 -14.10 -2.73
N ALA A 145 3.27 -13.99 -1.74
CA ALA A 145 3.42 -14.92 -0.63
C ALA A 145 2.65 -14.49 0.64
N ALA A 146 1.72 -13.53 0.56
CA ALA A 146 1.10 -12.91 1.73
C ALA A 146 0.40 -13.89 2.66
N ALA A 147 -0.31 -14.88 2.14
CA ALA A 147 -0.99 -15.88 2.95
C ALA A 147 -0.03 -16.66 3.85
N ILE A 148 1.17 -17.00 3.33
CA ILE A 148 2.24 -17.69 4.07
C ILE A 148 2.78 -16.78 5.17
N LEU A 149 3.10 -15.52 4.84
CA LEU A 149 3.69 -14.59 5.81
C LEU A 149 2.69 -14.14 6.88
N ILE A 150 1.39 -14.05 6.56
CA ILE A 150 0.32 -13.86 7.56
C ILE A 150 0.27 -15.07 8.51
N ALA A 151 0.34 -16.29 7.98
CA ALA A 151 0.40 -17.49 8.81
C ALA A 151 1.62 -17.49 9.73
N MET A 152 2.82 -17.11 9.23
CA MET A 152 4.03 -16.96 10.04
C MET A 152 3.85 -15.94 11.18
N TYR A 153 3.26 -14.78 10.88
CA TYR A 153 3.02 -13.75 11.88
C TYR A 153 2.08 -14.22 13.00
N LEU A 154 0.98 -14.88 12.62
CA LEU A 154 0.01 -15.41 13.58
C LEU A 154 0.60 -16.53 14.44
N VAL A 155 1.30 -17.50 13.83
CA VAL A 155 1.94 -18.61 14.55
C VAL A 155 3.04 -18.11 15.48
N MET A 156 3.90 -17.18 15.04
CA MET A 156 4.93 -16.58 15.88
C MET A 156 4.32 -15.86 17.09
N ALA A 157 3.26 -15.08 16.87
CA ALA A 157 2.57 -14.37 17.94
C ALA A 157 1.95 -15.33 18.97
N GLU A 158 1.27 -16.38 18.49
CA GLU A 158 0.68 -17.42 19.35
C GLU A 158 1.74 -18.16 20.16
N LYS A 159 2.85 -18.57 19.55
CA LYS A 159 4.01 -19.19 20.25
C LYS A 159 4.60 -18.30 21.34
N ARG A 160 4.51 -16.98 21.18
CA ARG A 160 4.93 -16.00 22.18
C ARG A 160 3.87 -15.68 23.23
N GLY A 161 2.70 -16.38 23.19
CA GLY A 161 1.61 -16.22 24.14
C GLY A 161 0.67 -15.05 23.90
N TYR A 162 0.73 -14.41 22.71
CA TYR A 162 -0.24 -13.38 22.34
C TYR A 162 -1.57 -14.01 21.89
N ASP A 163 -2.68 -13.41 22.30
CA ASP A 163 -4.00 -13.74 21.77
C ASP A 163 -4.17 -13.14 20.37
N THR A 164 -4.25 -13.99 19.35
CA THR A 164 -4.41 -13.55 17.94
C THR A 164 -5.62 -12.67 17.73
N ARG A 165 -6.68 -12.82 18.54
CA ARG A 165 -7.87 -11.96 18.49
C ARG A 165 -7.60 -10.51 18.89
N ARG A 166 -6.49 -10.25 19.58
CA ARG A 166 -6.09 -8.90 20.02
C ARG A 166 -5.08 -8.26 19.08
N LEU A 167 -4.40 -9.03 18.26
CA LEU A 167 -3.38 -8.54 17.33
C LEU A 167 -3.95 -7.47 16.41
N ARG A 168 -3.21 -6.39 16.26
CA ARG A 168 -3.49 -5.28 15.35
C ARG A 168 -2.37 -5.15 14.37
N GLY A 169 -2.70 -5.10 13.13
CA GLY A 169 -1.72 -4.99 12.06
C GLY A 169 -2.42 -5.02 10.72
N THR A 170 -1.63 -5.05 9.68
CA THR A 170 -2.11 -5.04 8.30
C THR A 170 -1.19 -5.92 7.46
N ALA A 171 -1.74 -6.68 6.54
CA ALA A 171 -0.98 -7.17 5.40
C ALA A 171 -1.38 -6.35 4.18
N GLN A 172 -0.45 -6.08 3.27
CA GLN A 172 -0.80 -5.45 1.99
C GLN A 172 -1.67 -6.40 1.20
N ASN A 173 -1.19 -7.61 0.88
CA ASN A 173 -1.97 -8.72 0.35
C ASN A 173 -2.94 -8.34 -0.79
N ASP A 174 -2.53 -7.35 -1.59
CA ASP A 174 -3.28 -6.87 -2.74
C ASP A 174 -2.61 -7.39 -4.01
N ILE A 175 -3.00 -8.60 -4.41
CA ILE A 175 -2.36 -9.26 -5.54
C ILE A 175 -2.81 -8.68 -6.89
N LEU A 176 -4.04 -8.18 -7.00
CA LEU A 176 -4.55 -7.67 -8.28
C LEU A 176 -3.76 -6.45 -8.77
N LYS A 177 -3.30 -5.57 -7.86
CA LYS A 177 -2.44 -4.46 -8.25
C LYS A 177 -1.03 -4.89 -8.69
N GLU A 178 -0.55 -6.07 -8.26
CA GLU A 178 0.74 -6.59 -8.71
C GLU A 178 0.75 -6.88 -10.21
N PHE A 179 -0.37 -7.36 -10.73
CA PHE A 179 -0.52 -7.57 -12.18
C PHE A 179 -0.57 -6.25 -12.97
N ILE A 180 -0.94 -5.14 -12.33
CA ILE A 180 -1.04 -3.84 -12.99
C ILE A 180 0.31 -3.11 -13.03
N GLY A 181 1.06 -3.09 -11.94
CA GLY A 181 2.13 -2.13 -11.83
C GLY A 181 3.40 -2.51 -11.05
N ARG A 182 3.50 -3.71 -10.43
CA ARG A 182 4.70 -4.03 -9.63
C ARG A 182 5.40 -5.33 -10.02
N GLY A 183 4.65 -6.39 -10.36
CA GLY A 183 5.22 -7.60 -10.93
C GLY A 183 5.68 -8.67 -9.95
N THR A 184 5.34 -8.60 -8.65
CA THR A 184 5.68 -9.65 -7.67
C THR A 184 4.53 -10.66 -7.52
N TRP A 185 4.11 -11.25 -8.61
CA TRP A 185 3.11 -12.32 -8.68
C TRP A 185 3.76 -13.71 -8.62
N ILE A 186 2.96 -14.72 -8.27
CA ILE A 186 3.36 -16.13 -8.29
C ILE A 186 2.39 -16.93 -9.17
N PHE A 187 1.10 -16.90 -8.81
CA PHE A 187 0.04 -17.70 -9.41
C PHE A 187 -0.77 -16.89 -10.42
N PRO A 188 -1.54 -17.54 -11.32
CA PRO A 188 -2.54 -16.87 -12.16
C PRO A 188 -3.52 -16.01 -11.36
N VAL A 189 -4.23 -15.10 -12.03
CA VAL A 189 -5.09 -14.10 -11.40
C VAL A 189 -6.16 -14.74 -10.48
N GLU A 190 -6.86 -15.76 -10.96
CA GLU A 190 -7.95 -16.40 -10.21
C GLU A 190 -7.48 -17.12 -8.92
N PRO A 191 -6.47 -18.02 -8.93
CA PRO A 191 -5.92 -18.59 -7.70
C PRO A 191 -5.36 -17.53 -6.74
N SER A 192 -4.79 -16.46 -7.28
CA SER A 192 -4.28 -15.34 -6.47
C SER A 192 -5.43 -14.61 -5.75
N LEU A 193 -6.52 -14.32 -6.45
CA LEU A 193 -7.73 -13.72 -5.87
C LEU A 193 -8.30 -14.63 -4.76
N ARG A 194 -8.36 -15.94 -5.01
CA ARG A 194 -8.82 -16.92 -4.02
C ARG A 194 -8.01 -16.86 -2.73
N LEU A 195 -6.67 -16.80 -2.81
CA LEU A 195 -5.80 -16.73 -1.62
C LEU A 195 -6.07 -15.47 -0.78
N VAL A 196 -6.34 -14.34 -1.42
CA VAL A 196 -6.75 -13.11 -0.70
C VAL A 196 -8.07 -13.36 0.05
N GLY A 197 -9.06 -13.94 -0.61
CA GLY A 197 -10.34 -14.31 0.02
C GLY A 197 -10.16 -15.29 1.20
N ASP A 198 -9.26 -16.29 1.07
CA ASP A 198 -8.93 -17.22 2.14
C ASP A 198 -8.38 -16.51 3.39
N THR A 199 -7.50 -15.51 3.20
CA THR A 199 -6.95 -14.73 4.31
C THR A 199 -8.02 -13.85 4.98
N ILE A 200 -8.90 -13.21 4.19
CA ILE A 200 -9.98 -12.37 4.74
C ILE A 200 -10.93 -13.22 5.59
N GLU A 201 -11.40 -14.34 5.05
CA GLU A 201 -12.30 -15.25 5.75
C GLU A 201 -11.66 -15.81 7.02
N TYR A 202 -10.41 -16.25 6.95
CA TYR A 202 -9.70 -16.80 8.10
C TYR A 202 -9.49 -15.75 9.20
N CYS A 203 -9.02 -14.57 8.85
CA CYS A 203 -8.78 -13.49 9.82
C CYS A 203 -10.07 -12.96 10.44
N ALA A 204 -11.18 -12.90 9.70
CA ALA A 204 -12.47 -12.52 10.26
C ALA A 204 -12.86 -13.40 11.46
N LYS A 205 -12.52 -14.70 11.41
CA LYS A 205 -12.83 -15.68 12.45
C LYS A 205 -11.77 -15.75 13.56
N THR A 206 -10.48 -15.65 13.23
CA THR A 206 -9.37 -15.97 14.16
C THR A 206 -8.59 -14.76 14.64
N ALA A 207 -8.53 -13.67 13.85
CA ALA A 207 -7.82 -12.44 14.15
C ALA A 207 -8.65 -11.19 13.78
N PRO A 208 -9.84 -10.98 14.39
CA PRO A 208 -10.84 -10.00 13.94
C PRO A 208 -10.39 -8.54 14.06
N LYS A 209 -9.27 -8.24 14.69
CA LYS A 209 -8.67 -6.90 14.75
C LYS A 209 -7.53 -6.70 13.77
N TYR A 210 -7.06 -7.76 13.12
CA TYR A 210 -6.06 -7.69 12.06
C TYR A 210 -6.72 -7.29 10.74
N THR A 211 -6.02 -6.50 9.93
CA THR A 211 -6.46 -6.07 8.60
C THR A 211 -5.76 -6.94 7.55
N PRO A 212 -6.40 -7.99 7.02
CA PRO A 212 -5.73 -8.96 6.15
C PRO A 212 -5.44 -8.43 4.75
N VAL A 213 -6.06 -7.31 4.37
CA VAL A 213 -5.88 -6.67 3.05
C VAL A 213 -5.80 -5.16 3.20
N SER A 214 -4.80 -4.57 2.56
CA SER A 214 -4.68 -3.13 2.32
C SER A 214 -4.63 -2.89 0.82
N VAL A 215 -5.74 -2.55 0.22
CA VAL A 215 -5.85 -2.33 -1.23
C VAL A 215 -4.96 -1.16 -1.63
N CYS A 216 -4.08 -1.38 -2.60
CA CYS A 216 -2.93 -0.52 -2.83
C CYS A 216 -3.01 0.20 -4.18
N GLY A 217 -3.68 1.34 -4.22
CA GLY A 217 -3.60 2.26 -5.35
C GLY A 217 -2.20 2.86 -5.55
N TYR A 218 -1.39 2.89 -4.47
CA TYR A 218 -0.03 3.44 -4.45
C TYR A 218 0.82 2.96 -5.64
N HIS A 219 0.97 1.65 -5.85
CA HIS A 219 1.81 1.13 -6.92
C HIS A 219 1.22 1.40 -8.32
N ILE A 220 -0.11 1.40 -8.44
CA ILE A 220 -0.79 1.77 -9.69
C ILE A 220 -0.45 3.22 -10.04
N ARG A 221 -0.46 4.11 -9.05
CA ARG A 221 -0.08 5.52 -9.20
C ARG A 221 1.41 5.67 -9.53
N GLU A 222 2.29 4.93 -8.86
CA GLU A 222 3.74 4.91 -9.15
C GLU A 222 4.02 4.44 -10.59
N SER A 223 3.18 3.55 -11.12
CA SER A 223 3.30 3.06 -12.50
C SER A 223 2.74 4.02 -13.56
N GLY A 224 2.17 5.17 -13.16
CA GLY A 224 1.76 6.25 -14.06
C GLY A 224 0.27 6.57 -14.10
N ALA A 225 -0.59 5.88 -13.35
CA ALA A 225 -2.01 6.22 -13.29
C ALA A 225 -2.24 7.64 -12.78
N THR A 226 -3.32 8.28 -13.22
CA THR A 226 -3.76 9.58 -12.68
C THR A 226 -4.31 9.44 -11.26
N PRO A 227 -4.44 10.53 -10.47
CA PRO A 227 -5.06 10.48 -9.15
C PRO A 227 -6.47 9.89 -9.14
N ALA A 228 -7.28 10.17 -10.16
CA ALA A 228 -8.62 9.60 -10.29
C ALA A 228 -8.59 8.10 -10.62
N GLN A 229 -7.69 7.66 -11.52
CA GLN A 229 -7.50 6.24 -11.85
C GLN A 229 -7.00 5.44 -10.65
N GLU A 230 -6.10 6.00 -9.84
CA GLU A 230 -5.60 5.38 -8.61
C GLU A 230 -6.75 4.95 -7.70
N ILE A 231 -7.68 5.86 -7.42
CA ILE A 231 -8.85 5.58 -6.56
C ILE A 231 -9.83 4.62 -7.24
N ALA A 232 -10.14 4.87 -8.52
CA ALA A 232 -11.12 4.07 -9.26
C ALA A 232 -10.69 2.60 -9.35
N PHE A 233 -9.44 2.34 -9.75
CA PHE A 233 -8.93 0.96 -9.87
C PHE A 233 -8.80 0.29 -8.49
N ALA A 234 -8.35 1.03 -7.46
CA ALA A 234 -8.32 0.50 -6.10
C ALA A 234 -9.72 0.11 -5.59
N PHE A 235 -10.75 0.90 -5.89
CA PHE A 235 -12.12 0.57 -5.48
C PHE A 235 -12.69 -0.60 -6.27
N CYS A 236 -12.40 -0.70 -7.57
CA CYS A 236 -12.78 -1.88 -8.35
C CYS A 236 -12.09 -3.15 -7.83
N ILE A 237 -10.82 -3.07 -7.42
CA ILE A 237 -10.08 -4.18 -6.80
C ILE A 237 -10.70 -4.55 -5.44
N ALA A 238 -10.98 -3.55 -4.59
CA ALA A 238 -11.61 -3.78 -3.28
C ALA A 238 -12.98 -4.46 -3.42
N ARG A 239 -13.77 -4.07 -4.42
CA ARG A 239 -15.06 -4.69 -4.76
C ARG A 239 -14.86 -6.15 -5.20
N ALA A 240 -13.85 -6.44 -6.03
CA ALA A 240 -13.56 -7.81 -6.45
C ALA A 240 -13.22 -8.73 -5.25
N TYR A 241 -12.45 -8.22 -4.27
CA TYR A 241 -12.19 -8.96 -3.04
C TYR A 241 -13.46 -9.13 -2.19
N ALA A 242 -14.26 -8.07 -2.04
CA ALA A 242 -15.53 -8.12 -1.30
C ALA A 242 -16.50 -9.14 -1.92
N ASP A 243 -16.65 -9.12 -3.25
CA ASP A 243 -17.51 -10.04 -3.99
C ASP A 243 -17.09 -11.51 -3.80
N ASP A 244 -15.77 -11.77 -3.77
CA ASP A 244 -15.26 -13.12 -3.51
C ASP A 244 -15.62 -13.60 -2.10
N VAL A 245 -15.44 -12.76 -1.10
CA VAL A 245 -15.75 -13.10 0.31
C VAL A 245 -17.26 -13.26 0.55
N LEU A 246 -18.09 -12.44 -0.10
CA LEU A 246 -19.56 -12.59 -0.05
C LEU A 246 -20.02 -13.92 -0.66
N ARG A 247 -19.41 -14.35 -1.79
CA ARG A 247 -19.70 -15.67 -2.39
C ARG A 247 -19.36 -16.84 -1.46
N ARG A 248 -18.45 -16.64 -0.51
CA ARG A 248 -18.09 -17.62 0.53
C ARG A 248 -19.07 -17.63 1.70
N GLY A 249 -20.08 -16.76 1.70
CA GLY A 249 -21.16 -16.72 2.69
C GLY A 249 -20.95 -15.82 3.90
N LEU A 250 -19.87 -15.01 3.94
CA LEU A 250 -19.72 -13.99 4.97
C LEU A 250 -20.63 -12.79 4.66
N ALA A 251 -21.22 -12.20 5.69
CA ALA A 251 -21.91 -10.92 5.54
C ALA A 251 -20.89 -9.76 5.43
N VAL A 252 -21.25 -8.68 4.73
CA VAL A 252 -20.36 -7.55 4.49
C VAL A 252 -19.80 -6.94 5.79
N ASP A 253 -20.61 -6.86 6.83
CA ASP A 253 -20.23 -6.28 8.13
C ASP A 253 -19.28 -7.18 8.95
N GLU A 254 -19.08 -8.44 8.55
CA GLU A 254 -18.14 -9.34 9.22
C GLU A 254 -16.68 -9.09 8.80
N PHE A 255 -16.44 -8.49 7.62
CA PHE A 255 -15.08 -8.29 7.11
C PHE A 255 -14.76 -6.89 6.60
N ALA A 256 -15.73 -6.14 6.03
CA ALA A 256 -15.46 -4.89 5.34
C ALA A 256 -14.85 -3.81 6.24
N GLY A 257 -15.18 -3.83 7.53
CA GLY A 257 -14.54 -2.97 8.52
C GLY A 257 -13.02 -3.22 8.71
N ARG A 258 -12.48 -4.27 8.08
CA ARG A 258 -11.05 -4.64 8.08
C ARG A 258 -10.38 -4.52 6.71
N LEU A 259 -11.06 -3.97 5.74
CA LEU A 259 -10.40 -3.49 4.52
C LEU A 259 -9.73 -2.15 4.81
N SER A 260 -8.53 -1.96 4.32
CA SER A 260 -7.81 -0.69 4.37
C SER A 260 -7.21 -0.35 3.02
N TYR A 261 -6.65 0.84 2.90
CA TYR A 261 -6.13 1.35 1.64
C TYR A 261 -4.72 1.91 1.81
N ASN A 262 -3.92 1.80 0.77
CA ASN A 262 -2.63 2.46 0.66
C ASN A 262 -2.60 3.29 -0.62
N PHE A 263 -2.44 4.60 -0.48
CA PHE A 263 -2.46 5.57 -1.57
C PHE A 263 -1.21 6.43 -1.61
N ASN A 264 -0.90 6.92 -2.81
CA ASN A 264 0.24 7.77 -3.04
C ASN A 264 -0.12 9.25 -2.99
N ILE A 265 0.88 10.07 -2.69
CA ILE A 265 0.83 11.53 -2.76
C ILE A 265 2.03 12.00 -3.58
N PHE A 266 1.74 12.67 -4.69
CA PHE A 266 2.71 13.46 -5.42
C PHE A 266 2.40 14.95 -5.28
N ALA A 267 2.88 15.77 -6.20
CA ALA A 267 2.59 17.20 -6.27
C ALA A 267 1.07 17.49 -6.44
N ASN A 268 0.70 18.77 -6.56
CA ASN A 268 -0.66 19.27 -6.68
C ASN A 268 -1.53 19.06 -5.43
N LEU A 269 -1.21 19.88 -4.40
CA LEU A 269 -1.83 19.81 -3.07
C LEU A 269 -3.35 19.69 -3.11
N PHE A 270 -4.02 20.58 -3.83
CA PHE A 270 -5.48 20.64 -3.79
C PHE A 270 -6.14 19.45 -4.50
N GLU A 271 -5.55 18.96 -5.58
CA GLU A 271 -6.02 17.75 -6.26
C GLU A 271 -5.91 16.52 -5.36
N GLN A 272 -4.79 16.38 -4.63
CA GLN A 272 -4.62 15.25 -3.70
C GLN A 272 -5.61 15.33 -2.52
N VAL A 273 -5.82 16.51 -1.94
CA VAL A 273 -6.82 16.69 -0.87
C VAL A 273 -8.22 16.35 -1.37
N ALA A 274 -8.61 16.88 -2.54
CA ALA A 274 -9.89 16.60 -3.18
C ALA A 274 -10.07 15.11 -3.50
N LYS A 275 -9.03 14.44 -4.00
CA LYS A 275 -9.00 12.99 -4.24
C LYS A 275 -9.43 12.20 -3.01
N PHE A 276 -8.83 12.44 -1.86
CA PHE A 276 -9.13 11.69 -0.65
C PHE A 276 -10.47 12.05 -0.01
N ARG A 277 -10.91 13.30 -0.14
CA ARG A 277 -12.23 13.73 0.28
C ARG A 277 -13.33 13.05 -0.57
N ALA A 278 -13.17 13.05 -1.89
CA ALA A 278 -14.05 12.36 -2.82
C ALA A 278 -14.07 10.85 -2.58
N ALA A 279 -12.88 10.24 -2.40
CA ALA A 279 -12.75 8.80 -2.20
C ALA A 279 -13.47 8.33 -0.92
N ARG A 280 -13.35 9.03 0.22
CA ARG A 280 -14.05 8.65 1.44
C ARG A 280 -15.57 8.63 1.26
N GLY A 281 -16.11 9.70 0.66
CA GLY A 281 -17.56 9.79 0.42
C GLY A 281 -18.05 8.74 -0.57
N LEU A 282 -17.30 8.49 -1.62
CA LEU A 282 -17.66 7.49 -2.62
C LEU A 282 -17.57 6.06 -2.09
N TRP A 283 -16.51 5.72 -1.33
CA TRP A 283 -16.41 4.41 -0.70
C TRP A 283 -17.56 4.13 0.25
N ALA A 284 -17.90 5.11 1.10
CA ALA A 284 -19.03 4.98 2.01
C ALA A 284 -20.36 4.76 1.27
N LYS A 285 -20.58 5.47 0.16
CA LYS A 285 -21.74 5.29 -0.72
C LYS A 285 -21.78 3.88 -1.32
N ILE A 286 -20.66 3.41 -1.88
CA ILE A 286 -20.54 2.06 -2.45
C ILE A 286 -20.91 1.00 -1.39
N MET A 287 -20.31 1.07 -0.21
CA MET A 287 -20.55 0.07 0.84
C MET A 287 -22.00 0.10 1.34
N LYS A 288 -22.57 1.27 1.49
CA LYS A 288 -23.96 1.43 1.95
C LYS A 288 -24.98 1.00 0.90
N GLU A 289 -24.83 1.48 -0.34
CA GLU A 289 -25.86 1.36 -1.37
C GLU A 289 -25.73 0.09 -2.20
N GLN A 290 -24.50 -0.34 -2.53
CA GLN A 290 -24.27 -1.53 -3.36
C GLN A 290 -24.14 -2.80 -2.51
N TYR A 291 -23.47 -2.72 -1.36
CA TYR A 291 -23.20 -3.86 -0.48
C TYR A 291 -24.14 -3.99 0.70
N GLY A 292 -24.99 -2.97 0.97
CA GLY A 292 -25.95 -3.01 2.05
C GLY A 292 -25.34 -2.99 3.45
N ALA A 293 -24.12 -2.45 3.60
CA ALA A 293 -23.44 -2.33 4.88
C ALA A 293 -24.27 -1.50 5.87
N ARG A 294 -24.40 -1.98 7.10
CA ARG A 294 -25.15 -1.34 8.19
C ARG A 294 -24.24 -0.83 9.30
N ASP A 295 -23.12 -1.53 9.54
CA ASP A 295 -22.11 -1.08 10.49
C ASP A 295 -21.34 0.11 9.88
N PRO A 296 -21.32 1.30 10.52
CA PRO A 296 -20.53 2.42 10.07
C PRO A 296 -19.04 2.06 9.87
N ALA A 297 -18.50 1.11 10.64
CA ALA A 297 -17.12 0.67 10.50
C ALA A 297 -16.83 0.04 9.13
N SER A 298 -17.82 -0.57 8.49
CA SER A 298 -17.72 -1.17 7.16
C SER A 298 -17.69 -0.14 6.02
N MET A 299 -18.12 1.09 6.29
CA MET A 299 -18.15 2.19 5.33
C MET A 299 -16.91 3.08 5.39
N LEU A 300 -16.03 2.86 6.38
CA LEU A 300 -14.84 3.69 6.58
C LEU A 300 -13.73 3.35 5.60
N MET A 301 -13.25 4.34 4.87
CA MET A 301 -12.01 4.23 4.11
C MET A 301 -10.80 4.54 5.03
N ARG A 302 -10.30 3.50 5.73
CA ARG A 302 -9.06 3.63 6.49
C ARG A 302 -7.89 3.62 5.54
N MET A 303 -6.99 4.59 5.64
CA MET A 303 -5.88 4.68 4.71
C MET A 303 -4.55 5.00 5.38
N ILE A 304 -3.51 4.44 4.77
CA ILE A 304 -2.15 4.97 4.81
C ILE A 304 -1.96 5.82 3.57
N ALA A 305 -1.40 6.99 3.72
CA ALA A 305 -1.02 7.86 2.61
C ALA A 305 0.33 8.51 2.90
N GLY A 306 1.12 8.70 1.86
CA GLY A 306 2.43 9.32 1.97
C GLY A 306 3.04 9.56 0.60
N GLY A 307 4.13 10.31 0.57
CA GLY A 307 4.86 10.55 -0.65
C GLY A 307 5.60 9.31 -1.10
N GLY A 308 5.46 8.97 -2.37
CA GLY A 308 6.18 7.87 -3.00
C GLY A 308 7.54 8.26 -3.52
N GLY A 309 8.41 7.26 -3.68
CA GLY A 309 9.76 7.42 -4.23
C GLY A 309 9.78 8.01 -5.64
N GLY A 310 8.80 7.69 -6.49
CA GLY A 310 8.67 8.23 -7.85
C GLY A 310 8.45 9.75 -7.91
N GLY A 311 8.04 10.36 -6.80
CA GLY A 311 7.98 11.83 -6.67
C GLY A 311 9.32 12.50 -6.45
N LEU A 312 10.34 11.76 -5.99
CA LEU A 312 11.69 12.24 -5.70
C LEU A 312 12.56 12.28 -6.97
N THR A 313 13.70 12.97 -6.88
CA THR A 313 14.64 13.10 -7.99
C THR A 313 16.06 12.77 -7.54
N PHE A 314 16.85 12.26 -8.46
CA PHE A 314 18.29 12.08 -8.28
C PHE A 314 19.02 13.43 -8.23
N GLU A 315 18.55 14.36 -9.04
CA GLU A 315 19.10 15.71 -9.13
C GLU A 315 18.72 16.52 -7.89
N GLN A 316 19.69 17.25 -7.34
CA GLN A 316 19.52 18.12 -6.17
C GLN A 316 18.81 17.40 -5.00
N PRO A 317 19.41 16.33 -4.43
CA PRO A 317 18.74 15.42 -3.50
C PRO A 317 18.21 16.09 -2.22
N GLU A 318 18.81 17.19 -1.76
CA GLU A 318 18.32 17.95 -0.62
C GLU A 318 16.94 18.58 -0.87
N VAL A 319 16.60 18.87 -2.14
CA VAL A 319 15.25 19.36 -2.51
C VAL A 319 14.18 18.28 -2.25
N ASN A 320 14.58 17.01 -2.20
CA ASN A 320 13.66 15.92 -1.81
C ASN A 320 13.20 16.03 -0.35
N ILE A 321 13.98 16.62 0.54
CA ILE A 321 13.57 16.92 1.92
C ILE A 321 12.36 17.86 1.90
N VAL A 322 12.40 18.89 1.08
CA VAL A 322 11.31 19.86 0.92
C VAL A 322 10.09 19.20 0.26
N ARG A 323 10.30 18.37 -0.78
CA ARG A 323 9.22 17.59 -1.39
C ARG A 323 8.54 16.68 -0.37
N GLY A 324 9.34 15.98 0.44
CA GLY A 324 8.84 15.12 1.51
C GLY A 324 8.01 15.90 2.53
N ALA A 325 8.45 17.09 2.95
CA ALA A 325 7.70 17.96 3.86
C ALA A 325 6.32 18.35 3.29
N TYR A 326 6.25 18.69 2.01
CA TYR A 326 4.98 18.98 1.35
C TYR A 326 4.10 17.76 1.19
N TYR A 327 4.65 16.58 0.89
CA TYR A 327 3.87 15.34 0.83
C TYR A 327 3.28 14.97 2.19
N ALA A 328 4.05 15.14 3.26
CA ALA A 328 3.57 14.96 4.62
C ALA A 328 2.45 15.95 4.99
N LEU A 329 2.60 17.22 4.60
CA LEU A 329 1.57 18.25 4.77
C LEU A 329 0.27 17.87 4.03
N ILE A 330 0.37 17.45 2.77
CA ILE A 330 -0.77 17.01 1.97
C ILE A 330 -1.45 15.81 2.63
N SER A 331 -0.68 14.83 3.12
CA SER A 331 -1.21 13.66 3.84
C SER A 331 -2.03 14.06 5.08
N ALA A 332 -1.50 15.00 5.87
CA ALA A 332 -2.17 15.54 7.04
C ALA A 332 -3.47 16.27 6.66
N LEU A 333 -3.43 17.18 5.69
CA LEU A 333 -4.62 17.89 5.20
C LEU A 333 -5.65 16.96 4.55
N SER A 334 -5.21 15.80 4.05
CA SER A 334 -6.07 14.77 3.48
C SER A 334 -6.76 13.88 4.51
N GLY A 335 -6.39 13.96 5.79
CA GLY A 335 -7.02 13.17 6.85
C GLY A 335 -6.59 11.70 6.88
N ALA A 336 -5.35 11.36 6.54
CA ALA A 336 -4.81 10.02 6.58
C ALA A 336 -4.66 9.50 8.03
N GLN A 337 -4.98 8.22 8.29
CA GLN A 337 -4.82 7.61 9.62
C GLN A 337 -3.40 7.14 9.89
N THR A 338 -2.66 6.85 8.84
CA THR A 338 -1.26 6.44 8.90
C THR A 338 -0.49 7.20 7.83
N MET A 339 0.71 7.63 8.17
CA MET A 339 1.62 8.30 7.25
C MET A 339 2.91 7.49 7.11
N ALA A 340 3.28 7.21 5.87
CA ALA A 340 4.57 6.69 5.48
C ALA A 340 5.21 7.71 4.54
N LEU A 341 6.23 8.40 5.02
CA LEU A 341 6.90 9.42 4.23
C LEU A 341 8.20 8.84 3.67
N CYS A 342 8.37 8.93 2.36
CA CYS A 342 9.63 8.57 1.70
C CYS A 342 10.80 9.39 2.26
N CYS A 343 11.94 8.74 2.40
CA CYS A 343 13.19 9.39 2.78
C CYS A 343 13.81 10.07 1.57
N TYR A 344 14.54 11.16 1.77
CA TYR A 344 15.06 11.98 0.67
C TYR A 344 16.06 11.22 -0.24
N ASP A 345 16.66 10.15 0.28
CA ASP A 345 17.62 9.29 -0.41
C ASP A 345 16.98 8.07 -1.12
N GLU A 346 15.66 7.88 -1.02
CA GLU A 346 14.94 6.77 -1.70
C GLU A 346 14.95 6.88 -3.23
N ALA A 347 15.30 8.02 -3.79
CA ALA A 347 15.47 8.16 -5.23
C ALA A 347 16.65 7.32 -5.78
N TYR A 348 17.54 6.80 -4.93
CA TYR A 348 18.77 6.14 -5.36
C TYR A 348 19.30 5.02 -4.45
N THR A 349 18.76 4.86 -3.23
CA THR A 349 19.24 3.82 -2.30
C THR A 349 18.18 3.43 -1.28
N ILE A 350 18.43 2.33 -0.55
CA ILE A 350 17.71 2.04 0.68
C ILE A 350 18.05 3.12 1.71
N PRO A 351 17.06 3.68 2.42
CA PRO A 351 17.25 4.81 3.31
C PRO A 351 18.29 4.57 4.40
N SER A 352 19.17 5.54 4.57
CA SER A 352 20.09 5.62 5.70
C SER A 352 19.34 5.89 7.02
N GLU A 353 19.95 5.56 8.16
CA GLU A 353 19.38 5.90 9.49
C GLU A 353 19.16 7.41 9.65
N HIS A 354 20.07 8.21 9.10
CA HIS A 354 19.95 9.68 9.11
C HIS A 354 18.69 10.13 8.33
N ALA A 355 18.51 9.63 7.10
CA ALA A 355 17.37 9.98 6.26
C ALA A 355 16.04 9.52 6.87
N GLN A 356 16.00 8.31 7.46
CA GLN A 356 14.82 7.80 8.16
C GLN A 356 14.46 8.66 9.37
N ARG A 357 15.46 9.06 10.17
CA ARG A 357 15.24 9.95 11.32
C ARG A 357 14.73 11.33 10.86
N LEU A 358 15.29 11.90 9.78
CA LEU A 358 14.86 13.18 9.24
C LEU A 358 13.41 13.11 8.74
N SER A 359 13.05 12.07 8.00
CA SER A 359 11.67 11.83 7.55
C SER A 359 10.71 11.70 8.74
N LEU A 360 11.11 10.98 9.80
CA LEU A 360 10.31 10.86 11.02
C LEU A 360 10.13 12.21 11.71
N ARG A 361 11.21 13.04 11.83
CA ARG A 361 11.14 14.39 12.40
C ARG A 361 10.23 15.31 11.58
N THR A 362 10.22 15.18 10.25
CA THR A 362 9.31 15.95 9.38
C THR A 362 7.84 15.68 9.76
N MET A 363 7.47 14.43 10.00
CA MET A 363 6.11 14.09 10.43
C MET A 363 5.80 14.59 11.86
N GLN A 364 6.79 14.57 12.76
CA GLN A 364 6.65 15.08 14.13
C GLN A 364 6.52 16.62 14.17
N LEU A 365 7.26 17.37 13.33
CA LEU A 365 7.10 18.81 13.17
C LEU A 365 5.66 19.21 12.85
N LEU A 366 4.99 18.44 11.97
CA LEU A 366 3.59 18.71 11.62
C LEU A 366 2.64 18.54 12.81
N ILE A 367 2.96 17.63 13.75
CA ILE A 367 2.17 17.39 14.97
C ILE A 367 2.42 18.47 16.01
N GLU A 368 3.69 18.80 16.26
CA GLU A 368 4.10 19.58 17.43
C GLU A 368 4.16 21.10 17.17
N GLU A 369 4.46 21.52 15.92
CA GLU A 369 4.76 22.92 15.64
C GLU A 369 3.78 23.59 14.66
N MET A 370 3.07 22.82 13.82
CA MET A 370 2.31 23.39 12.70
C MET A 370 0.82 23.53 12.95
N GLY A 371 0.30 23.16 14.12
CA GLY A 371 -1.12 23.29 14.46
C GLY A 371 -2.09 22.43 13.63
N LEU A 372 -1.59 21.46 12.88
CA LEU A 372 -2.43 20.62 12.00
C LEU A 372 -3.34 19.66 12.77
N CYS A 373 -3.08 19.47 14.05
CA CYS A 373 -3.91 18.68 14.95
C CYS A 373 -5.00 19.50 15.67
N ASP A 374 -5.07 20.82 15.49
CA ASP A 374 -5.94 21.71 16.25
C ASP A 374 -7.40 21.65 15.80
N THR A 375 -7.67 21.36 14.53
CA THR A 375 -9.01 21.27 13.97
C THR A 375 -9.14 20.14 12.97
N VAL A 376 -10.37 19.77 12.65
CA VAL A 376 -10.70 18.72 11.67
C VAL A 376 -11.01 19.37 10.33
N ASP A 377 -10.40 18.85 9.25
CA ASP A 377 -10.68 19.27 7.87
C ASP A 377 -10.62 20.80 7.68
N PRO A 378 -9.44 21.42 7.90
CA PRO A 378 -9.31 22.88 7.90
C PRO A 378 -9.59 23.52 6.53
N LEU A 379 -9.54 22.77 5.44
CA LEU A 379 -9.86 23.22 4.09
C LEU A 379 -11.33 23.04 3.72
N GLY A 380 -12.12 22.39 4.57
CA GLY A 380 -13.55 22.14 4.34
C GLY A 380 -14.36 23.44 4.25
N GLY A 381 -15.23 23.55 3.24
CA GLY A 381 -16.03 24.73 2.95
C GLY A 381 -15.37 25.75 2.00
N ALA A 382 -14.11 25.57 1.64
CA ALA A 382 -13.48 26.40 0.60
C ALA A 382 -14.09 26.06 -0.77
N TRP A 383 -14.58 27.05 -1.49
CA TRP A 383 -15.29 26.86 -2.76
C TRP A 383 -14.49 26.05 -3.76
N TYR A 384 -13.21 26.33 -3.91
CA TYR A 384 -12.32 25.57 -4.80
C TYR A 384 -12.22 24.10 -4.37
N VAL A 385 -11.99 23.84 -3.09
CA VAL A 385 -11.81 22.47 -2.56
C VAL A 385 -13.08 21.66 -2.69
N GLU A 386 -14.24 22.25 -2.39
CA GLU A 386 -15.52 21.54 -2.50
C GLU A 386 -15.91 21.28 -3.96
N THR A 387 -15.73 22.26 -4.86
CA THR A 387 -15.95 22.06 -6.31
C THR A 387 -15.05 20.95 -6.83
N LEU A 388 -13.76 21.03 -6.56
CA LEU A 388 -12.78 20.02 -7.03
C LEU A 388 -13.05 18.63 -6.43
N THR A 389 -13.53 18.56 -5.17
CA THR A 389 -13.95 17.30 -4.54
C THR A 389 -15.13 16.66 -5.29
N ASN A 390 -16.12 17.45 -5.67
CA ASN A 390 -17.29 16.97 -6.42
C ASN A 390 -16.90 16.52 -7.84
N GLU A 391 -16.11 17.33 -8.56
CA GLU A 391 -15.61 17.00 -9.90
C GLU A 391 -14.71 15.74 -9.88
N MET A 392 -13.86 15.60 -8.88
CA MET A 392 -13.03 14.41 -8.68
C MET A 392 -13.88 13.16 -8.42
N ARG A 393 -14.94 13.28 -7.63
CA ARG A 393 -15.90 12.17 -7.38
C ARG A 393 -16.53 11.71 -8.69
N THR A 394 -17.05 12.64 -9.48
CA THR A 394 -17.64 12.35 -10.79
C THR A 394 -16.63 11.64 -11.70
N ARG A 395 -15.39 12.15 -11.73
CA ARG A 395 -14.33 11.55 -12.56
C ARG A 395 -13.99 10.12 -12.14
N ILE A 396 -13.95 9.84 -10.83
CA ILE A 396 -13.73 8.49 -10.31
C ILE A 396 -14.92 7.57 -10.67
N GLU A 397 -16.16 8.05 -10.50
CA GLU A 397 -17.38 7.30 -10.84
C GLU A 397 -17.43 6.94 -12.34
N GLU A 398 -17.03 7.85 -13.23
CA GLU A 398 -16.92 7.59 -14.68
C GLU A 398 -15.95 6.44 -14.99
N ILE A 399 -14.78 6.44 -14.36
CA ILE A 399 -13.78 5.38 -14.58
C ILE A 399 -14.28 4.03 -14.04
N ILE A 400 -14.92 4.02 -12.87
CA ILE A 400 -15.52 2.81 -12.32
C ILE A 400 -16.61 2.28 -13.26
N ALA A 401 -17.47 3.15 -13.79
CA ALA A 401 -18.54 2.77 -14.70
C ALA A 401 -17.99 2.19 -16.02
N ASP A 402 -16.89 2.72 -16.57
CA ASP A 402 -16.22 2.15 -17.75
C ASP A 402 -15.66 0.74 -17.45
N VAL A 403 -15.01 0.55 -16.31
CA VAL A 403 -14.51 -0.77 -15.87
C VAL A 403 -15.68 -1.76 -15.73
N ASP A 404 -16.77 -1.36 -15.11
CA ASP A 404 -17.95 -2.22 -14.90
C ASP A 404 -18.62 -2.58 -16.23
N ALA A 405 -18.78 -1.61 -17.14
CA ALA A 405 -19.36 -1.84 -18.47
C ALA A 405 -18.54 -2.83 -19.32
N ARG A 406 -17.25 -2.97 -19.04
CA ARG A 406 -16.35 -3.91 -19.73
C ARG A 406 -16.21 -5.27 -19.03
N GLY A 407 -17.00 -5.55 -18.01
CA GLY A 407 -17.02 -6.85 -17.31
C GLY A 407 -16.25 -6.88 -15.98
N GLY A 408 -15.80 -5.73 -15.48
CA GLY A 408 -15.14 -5.61 -14.18
C GLY A 408 -13.63 -5.70 -14.24
N ILE A 409 -12.99 -5.43 -13.09
CA ILE A 409 -11.54 -5.24 -13.01
C ILE A 409 -10.73 -6.53 -13.24
N VAL A 410 -11.23 -7.70 -12.80
CA VAL A 410 -10.50 -8.97 -12.84
C VAL A 410 -10.21 -9.43 -14.28
N PRO A 411 -11.21 -9.56 -15.19
CA PRO A 411 -10.93 -9.91 -16.58
C PRO A 411 -10.08 -8.85 -17.29
N LEU A 412 -10.26 -7.56 -17.00
CA LEU A 412 -9.47 -6.48 -17.60
C LEU A 412 -8.00 -6.47 -17.14
N ILE A 413 -7.71 -6.99 -15.94
CA ILE A 413 -6.34 -7.26 -15.49
C ILE A 413 -5.80 -8.50 -16.21
N ALA A 414 -6.57 -9.59 -16.25
CA ALA A 414 -6.14 -10.84 -16.84
C ALA A 414 -5.81 -10.69 -18.33
N ASP A 415 -6.52 -9.82 -19.05
CA ASP A 415 -6.31 -9.54 -20.45
C ASP A 415 -5.31 -8.39 -20.73
N GLY A 416 -4.78 -7.70 -19.69
CA GLY A 416 -3.79 -6.63 -19.80
C GLY A 416 -4.35 -5.26 -20.19
N HIS A 417 -5.67 -5.07 -20.18
CA HIS A 417 -6.30 -3.80 -20.58
C HIS A 417 -5.95 -2.65 -19.60
N ILE A 418 -6.02 -2.91 -18.28
CA ILE A 418 -5.69 -1.91 -17.27
C ILE A 418 -4.20 -1.55 -17.33
N GLN A 419 -3.32 -2.52 -17.52
CA GLN A 419 -1.89 -2.31 -17.68
C GLN A 419 -1.60 -1.39 -18.89
N ALA A 420 -2.27 -1.61 -20.01
CA ALA A 420 -2.12 -0.78 -21.20
C ALA A 420 -2.55 0.68 -20.96
N GLN A 421 -3.65 0.91 -20.23
CA GLN A 421 -4.09 2.28 -19.88
C GLN A 421 -3.06 2.99 -18.98
N VAL A 422 -2.55 2.31 -17.95
CA VAL A 422 -1.55 2.87 -17.04
C VAL A 422 -0.24 3.16 -17.79
N SER A 423 0.21 2.25 -18.65
CA SER A 423 1.42 2.44 -19.47
C SER A 423 1.30 3.59 -20.45
N ALA A 424 0.14 3.75 -21.09
CA ALA A 424 -0.10 4.89 -21.99
C ALA A 424 -0.05 6.23 -21.24
N GLN A 425 -0.58 6.27 -20.02
CA GLN A 425 -0.52 7.47 -19.17
C GLN A 425 0.91 7.76 -18.71
N ALA A 426 1.66 6.74 -18.30
CA ALA A 426 3.08 6.87 -17.94
C ALA A 426 3.91 7.44 -19.11
N TYR A 427 3.68 6.93 -20.32
CA TYR A 427 4.35 7.42 -21.52
C TYR A 427 4.01 8.90 -21.81
N ALA A 428 2.72 9.26 -21.70
CA ALA A 428 2.29 10.65 -21.86
C ALA A 428 2.95 11.60 -20.84
N HIS A 429 3.05 11.15 -19.58
CA HIS A 429 3.73 11.92 -18.52
C HIS A 429 5.23 12.07 -18.80
N GLN A 430 5.90 10.99 -19.20
CA GLN A 430 7.34 11.05 -19.56
C GLN A 430 7.59 12.02 -20.71
N LYS A 431 6.75 11.97 -21.74
CA LYS A 431 6.82 12.90 -22.88
C LYS A 431 6.63 14.35 -22.44
N ALA A 432 5.66 14.62 -21.57
CA ALA A 432 5.42 15.94 -20.99
C ALA A 432 6.60 16.46 -20.14
N LEU A 433 7.31 15.55 -19.49
CA LEU A 433 8.56 15.88 -18.77
C LEU A 433 9.69 16.25 -19.75
N GLU A 434 9.83 15.52 -20.85
CA GLU A 434 10.88 15.73 -21.86
C GLU A 434 10.66 17.02 -22.67
N ASP A 435 9.44 17.32 -23.06
CA ASP A 435 9.11 18.54 -23.81
C ASP A 435 8.95 19.80 -22.92
N GLY A 436 9.01 19.64 -21.59
CA GLY A 436 8.94 20.71 -20.60
C GLY A 436 7.53 21.24 -20.31
N SER A 437 6.48 20.63 -20.87
CA SER A 437 5.07 20.96 -20.54
C SER A 437 4.72 20.54 -19.11
N PHE A 438 5.34 19.46 -18.60
CA PHE A 438 5.37 19.16 -17.16
C PHE A 438 6.73 19.56 -16.59
N ARG A 439 6.73 20.51 -15.63
CA ARG A 439 7.95 21.08 -15.05
C ARG A 439 8.32 20.40 -13.73
N LYS A 440 9.57 19.91 -13.63
CA LYS A 440 10.12 19.32 -12.41
C LYS A 440 11.44 19.98 -12.04
N VAL A 441 11.47 20.63 -10.87
CA VAL A 441 12.63 21.38 -10.37
C VAL A 441 13.84 20.46 -10.23
N GLY A 442 14.98 20.89 -10.72
CA GLY A 442 16.24 20.14 -10.75
C GLY A 442 16.36 19.22 -11.97
N VAL A 443 15.26 18.77 -12.56
CA VAL A 443 15.24 17.82 -13.68
C VAL A 443 15.20 18.54 -15.04
N ASN A 444 14.15 19.31 -15.31
CA ASN A 444 13.97 20.03 -16.58
C ASN A 444 13.84 21.55 -16.41
N CYS A 445 13.80 22.05 -15.17
CA CYS A 445 13.87 23.48 -14.86
C CYS A 445 14.72 23.72 -13.60
N TYR A 446 15.33 24.91 -13.49
CA TYR A 446 16.22 25.29 -12.39
C TYR A 446 17.35 24.26 -12.14
N ARG A 447 17.91 23.74 -13.22
CA ARG A 447 19.05 22.83 -13.19
C ARG A 447 20.30 23.54 -12.70
N THR A 448 21.18 22.81 -12.02
CA THR A 448 22.52 23.27 -11.66
C THR A 448 23.55 22.38 -12.37
N ASP A 449 24.71 22.95 -12.65
CA ASP A 449 25.86 22.24 -13.23
C ASP A 449 26.74 21.62 -12.13
N ASP A 450 26.25 21.55 -10.91
CA ASP A 450 26.97 20.95 -9.78
C ASP A 450 27.29 19.50 -10.05
N ALA A 451 28.44 19.04 -9.57
CA ALA A 451 28.79 17.63 -9.61
C ALA A 451 27.70 16.82 -8.86
N ALA A 452 27.35 15.65 -9.40
CA ALA A 452 26.43 14.75 -8.71
C ALA A 452 26.92 14.54 -7.27
N PRO A 453 26.02 14.63 -6.27
CA PRO A 453 26.39 14.46 -4.87
C PRO A 453 27.01 13.08 -4.67
N ALA A 454 28.01 13.00 -3.79
CA ALA A 454 28.56 11.73 -3.37
C ALA A 454 27.51 10.97 -2.55
N ILE A 455 26.91 9.96 -3.17
CA ILE A 455 25.86 9.16 -2.56
C ILE A 455 26.49 7.90 -1.96
N ALA A 456 26.28 7.69 -0.66
CA ALA A 456 26.60 6.44 -0.02
C ALA A 456 25.45 5.44 -0.28
N PHE A 457 25.65 4.50 -1.19
CA PHE A 457 24.70 3.42 -1.42
C PHE A 457 24.66 2.48 -0.21
N HIS A 458 23.48 1.93 0.08
CA HIS A 458 23.35 0.89 1.10
C HIS A 458 24.23 -0.31 0.71
N PRO A 459 25.13 -0.75 1.59
CA PRO A 459 26.03 -1.87 1.25
C PRO A 459 25.21 -3.17 1.13
N TYR A 460 25.37 -3.86 0.00
CA TYR A 460 24.98 -5.24 -0.17
C TYR A 460 26.21 -6.12 0.08
N ARG A 461 26.04 -7.18 0.87
CA ARG A 461 27.14 -8.09 1.23
C ARG A 461 26.76 -9.52 0.87
N ASP A 462 27.62 -10.20 0.11
CA ASP A 462 27.42 -11.62 -0.21
C ASP A 462 27.39 -12.50 1.05
N GLU A 463 28.04 -12.05 2.14
CA GLU A 463 28.05 -12.71 3.44
C GLU A 463 26.65 -12.76 4.08
N ASP A 464 25.80 -11.76 3.83
CA ASP A 464 24.43 -11.72 4.34
C ASP A 464 23.58 -12.82 3.69
N THR A 465 23.75 -13.05 2.39
CA THR A 465 23.13 -14.18 1.67
C THR A 465 23.61 -15.52 2.22
N ALA A 466 24.93 -15.70 2.38
CA ALA A 466 25.48 -16.93 2.94
C ALA A 466 24.99 -17.22 4.35
N GLY A 467 24.84 -16.18 5.17
CA GLY A 467 24.27 -16.26 6.52
C GLY A 467 22.82 -16.73 6.53
N GLN A 468 22.00 -16.20 5.61
CA GLN A 468 20.59 -16.57 5.48
C GLN A 468 20.43 -18.02 4.99
N VAL A 469 21.16 -18.42 3.97
CA VAL A 469 21.19 -19.81 3.45
C VAL A 469 21.61 -20.79 4.57
N ALA A 470 22.66 -20.47 5.33
CA ALA A 470 23.09 -21.29 6.45
C ALA A 470 22.03 -21.37 7.58
N ALA A 471 21.24 -20.32 7.79
CA ALA A 471 20.11 -20.34 8.72
C ALA A 471 18.99 -21.28 8.24
N LEU A 472 18.62 -21.20 6.98
CA LEU A 472 17.64 -22.10 6.35
C LEU A 472 18.08 -23.57 6.46
N GLU A 473 19.33 -23.88 6.14
CA GLU A 473 19.89 -25.24 6.26
C GLU A 473 19.85 -25.75 7.70
N ARG A 474 20.11 -24.89 8.70
CA ARG A 474 19.99 -25.27 10.12
C ARG A 474 18.56 -25.66 10.45
N VAL A 475 17.56 -24.88 10.02
CA VAL A 475 16.14 -25.19 10.23
C VAL A 475 15.79 -26.52 9.58
N ARG A 476 16.16 -26.73 8.31
CA ARG A 476 15.88 -27.99 7.59
C ARG A 476 16.50 -29.23 8.25
N ARG A 477 17.67 -29.09 8.90
CA ARG A 477 18.30 -30.19 9.65
C ARG A 477 17.67 -30.49 10.99
N THR A 478 17.06 -29.50 11.65
CA THR A 478 16.57 -29.63 13.05
C THR A 478 15.07 -29.82 13.14
N ARG A 479 14.31 -29.48 12.10
CA ARG A 479 12.84 -29.65 12.07
C ARG A 479 12.46 -31.11 11.91
N ASP A 480 11.23 -31.47 12.27
CA ASP A 480 10.66 -32.80 12.04
C ASP A 480 10.30 -32.99 10.54
N PRO A 481 11.02 -33.80 9.78
CA PRO A 481 10.79 -33.95 8.36
C PRO A 481 9.46 -34.68 8.03
N ALA A 482 8.96 -35.54 8.92
CA ALA A 482 7.69 -36.23 8.72
C ALA A 482 6.53 -35.23 8.86
N ARG A 483 6.56 -34.42 9.91
CA ARG A 483 5.56 -33.37 10.15
C ARG A 483 5.52 -32.36 9.00
N VAL A 484 6.68 -31.94 8.48
CA VAL A 484 6.75 -31.03 7.31
C VAL A 484 6.11 -31.68 6.08
N ARG A 485 6.50 -32.92 5.75
CA ARG A 485 5.95 -33.65 4.59
C ARG A 485 4.42 -33.77 4.67
N ASP A 486 3.90 -34.14 5.84
CA ASP A 486 2.46 -34.35 6.05
C ASP A 486 1.69 -33.03 5.93
N ALA A 487 2.24 -31.91 6.48
CA ALA A 487 1.66 -30.58 6.36
C ALA A 487 1.69 -30.06 4.91
N LEU A 488 2.77 -30.26 4.17
CA LEU A 488 2.88 -29.90 2.75
C LEU A 488 1.90 -30.70 1.89
N ALA A 489 1.73 -32.00 2.16
CA ALA A 489 0.73 -32.83 1.48
C ALA A 489 -0.70 -32.32 1.73
N ARG A 490 -0.98 -31.81 2.94
CA ARG A 490 -2.25 -31.17 3.26
C ARG A 490 -2.44 -29.86 2.47
N VAL A 491 -1.43 -29.01 2.38
CA VAL A 491 -1.50 -27.78 1.54
C VAL A 491 -1.89 -28.11 0.11
N ARG A 492 -1.25 -29.13 -0.51
CA ARG A 492 -1.59 -29.59 -1.86
C ARG A 492 -3.02 -30.11 -1.95
N ALA A 493 -3.45 -30.95 -1.00
CA ALA A 493 -4.79 -31.52 -0.97
C ALA A 493 -5.87 -30.43 -0.84
N ASP A 494 -5.70 -29.50 0.09
CA ASP A 494 -6.64 -28.39 0.32
C ASP A 494 -6.68 -27.43 -0.87
N ALA A 495 -5.55 -27.21 -1.56
CA ALA A 495 -5.48 -26.44 -2.80
C ALA A 495 -6.33 -27.09 -3.91
N HIS A 496 -6.22 -28.41 -4.11
CA HIS A 496 -7.03 -29.17 -5.07
C HIS A 496 -8.50 -29.21 -4.70
N ALA A 497 -8.81 -29.37 -3.42
CA ALA A 497 -10.18 -29.45 -2.93
C ALA A 497 -10.95 -28.12 -2.99
N GLY A 498 -10.25 -26.99 -3.22
CA GLY A 498 -10.90 -25.69 -3.26
C GLY A 498 -11.33 -25.15 -1.89
N VAL A 499 -10.85 -25.72 -0.79
CA VAL A 499 -11.15 -25.25 0.58
C VAL A 499 -10.19 -24.12 0.99
N ASN A 500 -10.53 -23.42 2.08
CA ASN A 500 -9.68 -22.34 2.59
C ASN A 500 -8.30 -22.86 2.99
N LEU A 501 -7.24 -22.30 2.40
CA LEU A 501 -5.86 -22.76 2.57
C LEU A 501 -5.22 -22.33 3.90
N MET A 502 -5.72 -21.30 4.55
CA MET A 502 -5.07 -20.74 5.74
C MET A 502 -4.83 -21.75 6.86
N PRO A 503 -5.76 -22.68 7.20
CA PRO A 503 -5.49 -23.72 8.21
C PRO A 503 -4.29 -24.61 7.85
N ALA A 504 -4.18 -25.04 6.59
CA ALA A 504 -3.06 -25.87 6.13
C ALA A 504 -1.74 -25.07 6.10
N LEU A 505 -1.78 -23.79 5.72
CA LEU A 505 -0.62 -22.90 5.76
C LEU A 505 -0.11 -22.68 7.19
N VAL A 506 -1.01 -22.47 8.16
CA VAL A 506 -0.66 -22.33 9.59
C VAL A 506 0.03 -23.60 10.10
N GLU A 507 -0.47 -24.78 9.73
CA GLU A 507 0.15 -26.06 10.10
C GLU A 507 1.53 -26.25 9.46
N ALA A 508 1.67 -25.94 8.17
CA ALA A 508 2.95 -26.04 7.46
C ALA A 508 4.00 -25.10 8.05
N VAL A 509 3.62 -23.85 8.32
CA VAL A 509 4.47 -22.86 8.97
C VAL A 509 4.87 -23.30 10.38
N ALA A 510 3.94 -23.81 11.18
CA ALA A 510 4.20 -24.33 12.53
C ALA A 510 5.12 -25.57 12.53
N ALA A 511 5.18 -26.28 11.41
CA ALA A 511 6.14 -27.36 11.18
C ALA A 511 7.51 -26.87 10.65
N TYR A 512 7.70 -25.57 10.46
CA TYR A 512 8.88 -24.96 9.86
C TYR A 512 9.11 -25.35 8.39
N ALA A 513 8.05 -25.61 7.63
CA ALA A 513 8.13 -25.64 6.17
C ALA A 513 8.56 -24.25 5.66
N SER A 514 9.41 -24.23 4.62
CA SER A 514 9.90 -22.96 4.07
C SER A 514 8.88 -22.31 3.12
N VAL A 515 9.10 -21.03 2.85
CA VAL A 515 8.29 -20.27 1.88
C VAL A 515 8.30 -20.96 0.52
N GLY A 516 9.49 -21.37 0.03
CA GLY A 516 9.64 -22.04 -1.25
C GLY A 516 8.98 -23.42 -1.29
N GLU A 517 9.08 -24.22 -0.22
CA GLU A 517 8.42 -25.53 -0.13
C GLU A 517 6.89 -25.38 -0.20
N ILE A 518 6.31 -24.48 0.59
CA ILE A 518 4.86 -24.22 0.60
C ILE A 518 4.39 -23.70 -0.77
N THR A 519 5.12 -22.73 -1.33
CA THR A 519 4.82 -22.16 -2.64
C THR A 519 4.91 -23.21 -3.74
N GLY A 520 5.90 -24.10 -3.69
CA GLY A 520 6.07 -25.20 -4.63
C GLY A 520 4.86 -26.12 -4.68
N GLU A 521 4.27 -26.49 -3.51
CA GLU A 521 3.06 -27.29 -3.45
C GLU A 521 1.87 -26.57 -4.13
N MET A 522 1.70 -25.27 -3.88
CA MET A 522 0.64 -24.49 -4.50
C MET A 522 0.85 -24.29 -6.00
N ILE A 523 2.12 -24.11 -6.47
CA ILE A 523 2.42 -24.04 -7.91
C ILE A 523 2.07 -25.35 -8.62
N GLY A 524 2.29 -26.49 -7.97
CA GLY A 524 1.90 -27.79 -8.50
C GLY A 524 0.41 -27.93 -8.81
N VAL A 525 -0.43 -27.12 -8.14
CA VAL A 525 -1.89 -27.10 -8.33
C VAL A 525 -2.36 -25.96 -9.23
N PHE A 526 -1.87 -24.75 -8.98
CA PHE A 526 -2.35 -23.51 -9.61
C PHE A 526 -1.58 -23.11 -10.87
N GLY A 527 -0.36 -23.65 -11.03
CA GLY A 527 0.58 -23.17 -12.04
C GLY A 527 1.22 -21.83 -11.67
N ARG A 528 2.15 -21.37 -12.51
CA ARG A 528 2.76 -20.03 -12.44
C ARG A 528 2.07 -19.08 -13.39
N TYR A 529 1.93 -17.81 -12.99
CA TYR A 529 1.46 -16.75 -13.88
C TYR A 529 2.48 -16.51 -15.02
N ARG A 530 1.94 -16.25 -16.19
CA ARG A 530 2.70 -15.77 -17.35
C ARG A 530 2.00 -14.53 -17.87
N GLU A 531 2.76 -13.43 -17.92
CA GLU A 531 2.23 -12.17 -18.41
C GLU A 531 1.83 -12.28 -19.88
N PRO A 532 0.60 -11.86 -20.25
CA PRO A 532 0.18 -11.82 -21.64
C PRO A 532 1.00 -10.76 -22.39
N ILE A 533 1.67 -11.17 -23.47
CA ILE A 533 2.39 -10.24 -24.34
C ILE A 533 1.35 -9.56 -25.23
N ARG A 534 1.21 -8.24 -25.11
CA ARG A 534 0.44 -7.41 -26.02
C ARG A 534 1.40 -6.52 -26.82
N PHE A 535 1.28 -6.58 -28.14
CA PHE A 535 2.01 -5.70 -29.06
C PHE A 535 1.15 -4.50 -29.44
#